data_b92d06b24ccafa5f44b1faab34407819
#
_entry.id   b92d06b24ccafa5f44b1faab34407819
#
_cell.length_a   1.000
_cell.length_b   1.000
_cell.length_c   1.000
_cell.angle_alpha   90.00
_cell.angle_beta   90.00
_cell.angle_gamma   90.00
#
_symmetry.space_group_name_H-M   'P 1'
#
loop_
_entity.id
_entity.type
_entity.pdbx_description
1 polymer ?
#
loop_
_entity_poly.entity_id
_entity_poly.type
_entity_poly.pdbx_seq_one_letter_code
_entity_poly.pdbx_strand_id
1 'polypeptide(L)'
;MLHELKVIVDMIQRYGINGMWRRVSETARYGGLTRGPMVMDSANKENMKKVLTMIQDGTFNNEWISEYQKNGKDAFDKYMKQYDEHQIEKVGKEMRKMMWPDSTE
;
A
#
# COMPACT_ATOMS: atom_id res chain seq x y z
N MET A 1 1.96 13.68 -3.27
CA MET A 1 2.16 12.47 -2.44
C MET A 1 2.59 11.26 -3.25
N LEU A 2 1.80 10.79 -4.21
CA LEU A 2 2.13 9.59 -5.00
C LEU A 2 3.40 9.73 -5.85
N HIS A 3 3.61 10.90 -6.46
CA HIS A 3 4.83 11.15 -7.24
C HIS A 3 6.08 11.09 -6.37
N GLU A 4 6.02 11.63 -5.17
CA GLU A 4 7.14 11.57 -4.23
C GLU A 4 7.43 10.15 -3.78
N LEU A 5 6.40 9.34 -3.54
CA LEU A 5 6.57 7.93 -3.23
C LEU A 5 7.28 7.20 -4.38
N LYS A 6 6.94 7.50 -5.62
CA LYS A 6 7.61 6.94 -6.80
C LYS A 6 9.10 7.31 -6.81
N VAL A 7 9.44 8.56 -6.56
CA VAL A 7 10.84 9.05 -6.50
C VAL A 7 11.62 8.28 -5.43
N ILE A 8 11.04 8.09 -4.24
CA ILE A 8 11.69 7.35 -3.15
C ILE A 8 11.90 5.88 -3.54
N VAL A 9 10.90 5.23 -4.12
CA VAL A 9 11.01 3.83 -4.56
C VAL A 9 12.06 3.69 -5.66
N ASP A 10 12.10 4.59 -6.62
CA ASP A 10 13.12 4.60 -7.68
C ASP A 10 14.53 4.73 -7.09
N MET A 11 14.72 5.59 -6.07
CA MET A 11 16.00 5.73 -5.38
C MET A 11 16.40 4.45 -4.63
N ILE A 12 15.46 3.80 -3.97
CA ILE A 12 15.71 2.53 -3.28
C ILE A 12 16.12 1.46 -4.28
N GLN A 13 15.41 1.34 -5.39
CA GLN A 13 15.71 0.37 -6.42
C GLN A 13 17.11 0.59 -7.02
N ARG A 14 17.48 1.84 -7.27
CA ARG A 14 18.76 2.19 -7.92
C ARG A 14 19.94 2.20 -6.99
N TYR A 15 19.79 2.64 -5.76
CA TYR A 15 20.88 2.92 -4.82
C TYR A 15 20.80 2.14 -3.52
N GLY A 16 19.76 1.31 -3.32
CA GLY A 16 19.50 0.66 -2.06
C GLY A 16 18.92 1.59 -1.00
N ILE A 17 18.52 1.04 0.13
CA ILE A 17 17.91 1.80 1.24
C ILE A 17 18.88 2.84 1.79
N ASN A 18 20.14 2.46 2.03
CA ASN A 18 21.15 3.39 2.52
C ASN A 18 21.45 4.50 1.50
N GLY A 19 21.46 4.15 0.22
CA GLY A 19 21.64 5.13 -0.85
C GLY A 19 20.51 6.14 -0.94
N MET A 20 19.29 5.70 -0.71
CA MET A 20 18.13 6.59 -0.59
C MET A 20 18.25 7.51 0.62
N TRP A 21 18.58 6.99 1.81
CA TRP A 21 18.76 7.80 3.02
C TRP A 21 19.82 8.90 2.86
N ARG A 22 20.86 8.63 2.10
CA ARG A 22 21.92 9.62 1.84
C ARG A 22 21.51 10.72 0.86
N ARG A 23 20.42 10.54 0.11
CA ARG A 23 19.94 11.46 -0.94
C ARG A 23 18.73 12.29 -0.56
N VAL A 24 18.07 11.95 0.54
CA VAL A 24 16.97 12.76 1.09
C VAL A 24 17.51 13.85 2.01
N SER A 25 16.68 14.84 2.33
CA SER A 25 17.05 15.91 3.25
C SER A 25 17.39 15.38 4.64
N GLU A 26 18.15 16.13 5.40
CA GLU A 26 18.51 15.76 6.77
C GLU A 26 17.28 15.60 7.66
N THR A 27 16.29 16.49 7.53
CA THR A 27 15.03 16.41 8.27
C THR A 27 14.25 15.14 7.91
N ALA A 28 14.14 14.81 6.63
CA ALA A 28 13.48 13.59 6.19
C ALA A 28 14.19 12.34 6.69
N ARG A 29 15.52 12.34 6.64
CA ARG A 29 16.35 11.26 7.16
C ARG A 29 16.14 11.07 8.65
N TYR A 30 16.26 12.13 9.42
CA TYR A 30 16.07 12.09 10.87
C TYR A 30 14.65 11.58 11.23
N GLY A 31 13.63 12.16 10.61
CA GLY A 31 12.23 11.74 10.82
C GLY A 31 11.99 10.27 10.47
N GLY A 32 12.47 9.84 9.31
CA GLY A 32 12.31 8.46 8.87
C GLY A 32 13.00 7.45 9.78
N LEU A 33 14.24 7.73 10.19
CA LEU A 33 15.02 6.84 11.03
C LEU A 33 14.53 6.80 12.50
N THR A 34 13.96 7.89 13.00
CA THR A 34 13.52 8.00 14.41
C THR A 34 12.03 7.76 14.60
N ARG A 35 11.19 8.20 13.68
CA ARG A 35 9.72 8.06 13.76
C ARG A 35 9.19 6.88 12.95
N GLY A 36 9.94 6.45 11.93
CA GLY A 36 9.61 5.24 11.18
C GLY A 36 9.33 4.04 12.06
N PRO A 37 10.24 3.68 13.00
CA PRO A 37 10.03 2.57 13.92
C PRO A 37 8.84 2.71 14.87
N MET A 38 8.34 3.92 15.10
CA MET A 38 7.12 4.13 15.87
C MET A 38 5.86 3.76 15.09
N VAL A 39 5.89 3.90 13.76
CA VAL A 39 4.78 3.59 12.86
C VAL A 39 4.85 2.14 12.39
N MET A 40 6.04 1.72 11.96
CA MET A 40 6.32 0.35 11.51
C MET A 40 7.15 -0.36 12.57
N ASP A 41 6.47 -0.94 13.54
CA ASP A 41 7.07 -1.59 14.69
C ASP A 41 7.04 -3.13 14.60
N SER A 42 7.40 -3.81 15.69
CA SER A 42 7.39 -5.27 15.75
C SER A 42 6.01 -5.88 15.53
N ALA A 43 4.92 -5.17 15.86
CA ALA A 43 3.57 -5.66 15.64
C ALA A 43 3.27 -5.83 14.15
N ASN A 44 3.79 -4.96 13.30
CA ASN A 44 3.67 -5.10 11.84
C ASN A 44 4.32 -6.39 11.34
N LYS A 45 5.52 -6.68 11.83
CA LYS A 45 6.23 -7.92 11.48
C LYS A 45 5.48 -9.17 11.95
N GLU A 46 4.97 -9.15 13.17
CA GLU A 46 4.17 -10.27 13.69
C GLU A 46 2.88 -10.48 12.89
N ASN A 47 2.21 -9.41 12.49
CA ASN A 47 1.04 -9.50 11.63
C ASN A 47 1.38 -10.10 10.26
N MET A 48 2.52 -9.71 9.67
CA MET A 48 2.99 -10.32 8.42
C MET A 48 3.24 -11.83 8.57
N LYS A 49 3.83 -12.25 9.68
CA LYS A 49 4.03 -13.68 9.98
C LYS A 49 2.70 -14.43 10.12
N LYS A 50 1.71 -13.82 10.77
CA LYS A 50 0.35 -14.42 10.88
C LYS A 50 -0.28 -14.61 9.51
N VAL A 51 -0.19 -13.60 8.65
CA VAL A 51 -0.71 -13.70 7.27
C VAL A 51 0.01 -14.81 6.50
N LEU A 52 1.33 -14.88 6.61
CA LEU A 52 2.11 -15.95 5.97
C LEU A 52 1.65 -17.34 6.44
N THR A 53 1.45 -17.51 7.75
CA THR A 53 0.94 -18.76 8.32
C THR A 53 -0.43 -19.12 7.76
N MET A 54 -1.34 -18.16 7.65
CA MET A 54 -2.67 -18.36 7.05
C MET A 54 -2.60 -18.80 5.60
N ILE A 55 -1.60 -18.32 4.86
CA ILE A 55 -1.37 -18.76 3.47
C ILE A 55 -0.82 -20.19 3.43
N GLN A 56 0.16 -20.47 4.27
CA GLN A 56 0.84 -21.78 4.29
C GLN A 56 -0.05 -22.92 4.81
N ASP A 57 -0.92 -22.65 5.78
CA ASP A 57 -1.81 -23.67 6.37
C ASP A 57 -3.14 -23.83 5.61
N GLY A 58 -3.35 -23.05 4.56
CA GLY A 58 -4.57 -23.12 3.74
C GLY A 58 -5.74 -22.28 4.24
N THR A 59 -5.64 -21.60 5.37
CA THR A 59 -6.71 -20.77 5.92
C THR A 59 -7.16 -19.70 4.92
N PHE A 60 -6.23 -18.96 4.37
CA PHE A 60 -6.52 -17.91 3.37
C PHE A 60 -7.26 -18.49 2.14
N ASN A 61 -6.74 -19.57 1.60
CA ASN A 61 -7.32 -20.22 0.42
C ASN A 61 -8.74 -20.74 0.69
N ASN A 62 -8.95 -21.34 1.86
CA ASN A 62 -10.27 -21.85 2.26
C ASN A 62 -11.29 -20.72 2.46
N GLU A 63 -10.88 -19.62 3.06
CA GLU A 63 -11.73 -18.42 3.19
C GLU A 63 -12.14 -17.87 1.82
N TRP A 64 -11.17 -17.73 0.92
CA TRP A 64 -11.42 -17.25 -0.43
C TRP A 64 -12.37 -18.15 -1.21
N ILE A 65 -12.14 -19.45 -1.20
CA ILE A 65 -13.00 -20.42 -1.88
C ILE A 65 -14.41 -20.37 -1.30
N SER A 66 -14.55 -20.36 0.03
CA SER A 66 -15.86 -20.32 0.71
C SER A 66 -16.62 -19.06 0.35
N GLU A 67 -15.94 -17.92 0.32
CA GLU A 67 -16.57 -16.65 -0.02
C GLU A 67 -17.00 -16.60 -1.48
N TYR A 68 -16.18 -17.12 -2.38
CA TYR A 68 -16.51 -17.22 -3.79
C TYR A 68 -17.69 -18.18 -4.06
N GLN A 69 -17.72 -19.32 -3.39
CA GLN A 69 -18.84 -20.28 -3.51
C GLN A 69 -20.17 -19.69 -3.01
N LYS A 70 -20.09 -18.83 -1.99
CA LYS A 70 -21.27 -18.19 -1.39
C LYS A 70 -21.81 -17.03 -2.21
N ASN A 71 -20.93 -16.17 -2.74
CA ASN A 71 -21.27 -14.90 -3.36
C ASN A 71 -20.89 -14.80 -4.85
N GLY A 72 -20.15 -15.76 -5.39
CA GLY A 72 -19.71 -15.75 -6.78
C GLY A 72 -18.86 -14.52 -7.10
N LYS A 73 -19.10 -13.91 -8.26
CA LYS A 73 -18.39 -12.72 -8.71
C LYS A 73 -18.59 -11.51 -7.79
N ASP A 74 -19.67 -11.51 -7.00
CA ASP A 74 -19.98 -10.40 -6.09
C ASP A 74 -19.17 -10.47 -4.79
N ALA A 75 -18.31 -11.48 -4.62
CA ALA A 75 -17.46 -11.62 -3.44
C ALA A 75 -16.55 -10.41 -3.19
N PHE A 76 -16.15 -9.71 -4.24
CA PHE A 76 -15.32 -8.51 -4.14
C PHE A 76 -16.09 -7.21 -3.93
N ASP A 77 -17.38 -7.17 -4.28
CA ASP A 77 -18.13 -5.91 -4.39
C ASP A 77 -18.13 -5.11 -3.08
N LYS A 78 -18.33 -5.78 -1.96
CA LYS A 78 -18.33 -5.12 -0.65
C LYS A 78 -16.97 -4.52 -0.29
N TYR A 79 -15.88 -5.18 -0.70
CA TYR A 79 -14.53 -4.68 -0.46
C TYR A 79 -14.19 -3.53 -1.40
N MET A 80 -14.52 -3.67 -2.68
CA MET A 80 -14.27 -2.63 -3.69
C MET A 80 -15.07 -1.37 -3.38
N LYS A 81 -16.30 -1.49 -2.93
CA LYS A 81 -17.14 -0.35 -2.55
C LYS A 81 -16.49 0.51 -1.47
N GLN A 82 -15.83 -0.09 -0.49
CA GLN A 82 -15.11 0.65 0.55
C GLN A 82 -14.02 1.55 -0.02
N TYR A 83 -13.32 1.06 -1.04
CA TYR A 83 -12.27 1.83 -1.72
C TYR A 83 -12.85 2.87 -2.67
N ASP A 84 -13.89 2.55 -3.42
CA ASP A 84 -14.57 3.49 -4.33
C ASP A 84 -15.11 4.71 -3.58
N GLU A 85 -15.60 4.52 -2.37
CA GLU A 85 -16.12 5.58 -1.51
C GLU A 85 -15.03 6.31 -0.71
N HIS A 86 -13.81 5.80 -0.69
CA HIS A 86 -12.72 6.38 0.07
C HIS A 86 -12.34 7.77 -0.46
N GLN A 87 -12.05 8.68 0.45
CA GLN A 87 -11.69 10.05 0.11
C GLN A 87 -10.49 10.13 -0.85
N ILE A 88 -9.52 9.22 -0.71
CA ILE A 88 -8.33 9.20 -1.56
C ILE A 88 -8.68 9.00 -3.05
N GLU A 89 -9.73 8.22 -3.35
CA GLU A 89 -10.17 8.03 -4.74
C GLU A 89 -10.81 9.29 -5.31
N LYS A 90 -11.63 9.97 -4.52
CA LYS A 90 -12.27 11.23 -4.94
C LYS A 90 -11.22 12.29 -5.23
N VAL A 91 -10.32 12.54 -4.27
CA VAL A 91 -9.24 13.52 -4.42
C VAL A 91 -8.27 13.09 -5.53
N GLY A 92 -7.91 11.82 -5.59
CA GLY A 92 -7.02 11.28 -6.62
C GLY A 92 -7.57 11.48 -8.03
N LYS A 93 -8.89 11.31 -8.22
CA LYS A 93 -9.55 11.54 -9.50
C LYS A 93 -9.45 13.00 -9.96
N GLU A 94 -9.66 13.94 -9.03
CA GLU A 94 -9.51 15.37 -9.30
C GLU A 94 -8.06 15.72 -9.67
N MET A 95 -7.11 15.21 -8.90
CA MET A 95 -5.67 15.44 -9.14
C MET A 95 -5.22 14.85 -10.48
N ARG A 96 -5.65 13.65 -10.82
CA ARG A 96 -5.32 13.03 -12.12
C ARG A 96 -5.87 13.83 -13.29
N LYS A 97 -7.07 14.40 -13.18
CA LYS A 97 -7.62 15.29 -14.21
C LYS A 97 -6.78 16.53 -14.44
N MET A 98 -6.20 17.09 -13.38
CA MET A 98 -5.30 18.24 -13.51
C MET A 98 -3.98 17.87 -14.16
N MET A 99 -3.41 16.70 -13.81
CA MET A 99 -2.11 16.24 -14.32
C MET A 99 -2.19 15.68 -15.73
N TRP A 100 -3.29 15.01 -16.05
CA TRP A 100 -3.53 14.37 -17.35
C TRP A 100 -4.96 14.67 -17.83
N PRO A 101 -5.20 15.88 -18.40
CA PRO A 101 -6.54 16.30 -18.82
C PRO A 101 -7.18 15.40 -19.87
N ASP A 102 -6.36 14.70 -20.66
CA ASP A 102 -6.82 13.82 -21.74
C ASP A 102 -7.09 12.37 -21.26
N SER A 103 -6.88 12.06 -19.98
CA SER A 103 -7.19 10.76 -19.45
C SER A 103 -8.69 10.62 -19.20
N THR A 104 -9.30 9.57 -19.74
CA THR A 104 -10.75 9.31 -19.66
C THR A 104 -11.17 8.58 -18.37
N GLU A 105 -10.23 8.25 -17.51
CA GLU A 105 -10.47 7.55 -16.23
C GLU A 105 -10.32 8.44 -15.01
#